data_02d7b45795c488ad664942e8bd126b94
#
_entry.id   02d7b45795c488ad664942e8bd126b94
#
_cell.length_a   1.000
_cell.length_b   1.000
_cell.length_c   1.000
_cell.angle_alpha   90.00
_cell.angle_beta   90.00
_cell.angle_gamma   90.00
#
_symmetry.space_group_name_H-M   'P 1'
#
loop_
_entity.id
_entity.type
_entity.pdbx_description
1 polymer ?
#
loop_
_entity_poly.entity_id
_entity_poly.type
_entity_poly.pdbx_seq_one_letter_code
_entity_poly.pdbx_strand_id
1 'polypeptide(L)'
;MTESPEQQRPAVLRERLRTAPAQLRTALTRLPHWWPLPVCVLLGTASGLSYGLLASPQYEATSYAMAVAEEETVPGAALGYAQSYGRLVTSDATLSYAQGAAGEPVRALRSQVRSETSPDSPMISVTGTSDRPGKAADIANAVIEAVIVSSGHVSKDTGVKLIKFTHAMKPDQPVSPSVPLGTAVGAAAGGLLGGLVLLVRPRRAGWSVLAQVPGPTTAEDHTSTTDDRELVR
;
A
#
# COMPACT_ATOMS: atom_id res chain seq x y z
N MET A 1 9.70 56.10 38.89
CA MET A 1 9.49 55.90 37.45
C MET A 1 10.46 54.82 37.02
N THR A 2 10.04 53.58 37.03
CA THR A 2 10.83 52.40 36.67
C THR A 2 10.13 51.72 35.50
N GLU A 3 10.67 51.88 34.30
CA GLU A 3 10.19 51.22 33.10
C GLU A 3 10.57 49.75 33.16
N SER A 4 9.57 48.91 32.98
CA SER A 4 9.71 47.43 33.00
C SER A 4 10.37 46.91 31.72
N PRO A 5 11.31 45.95 31.82
CA PRO A 5 12.07 45.44 30.66
C PRO A 5 11.32 44.36 29.85
N GLU A 6 9.99 44.29 29.91
CA GLU A 6 9.22 43.16 29.37
C GLU A 6 8.69 43.32 27.94
N GLN A 7 8.88 44.47 27.30
CA GLN A 7 8.35 44.73 25.95
C GLN A 7 9.32 44.50 24.77
N GLN A 8 10.57 44.07 24.99
CA GLN A 8 11.55 43.89 23.90
C GLN A 8 11.67 42.47 23.37
N ARG A 9 11.02 41.46 23.95
CA ARG A 9 11.17 40.06 23.54
C ARG A 9 10.41 39.61 22.28
N PRO A 10 9.30 40.20 21.83
CA PRO A 10 8.59 39.68 20.65
C PRO A 10 9.14 40.13 19.30
N ALA A 11 9.95 41.22 19.24
CA ALA A 11 10.45 41.74 17.98
C ALA A 11 11.58 40.90 17.37
N VAL A 12 12.50 40.45 18.21
CA VAL A 12 13.70 39.68 17.76
C VAL A 12 13.34 38.28 17.28
N LEU A 13 12.31 37.66 17.83
CA LEU A 13 11.84 36.35 17.36
C LEU A 13 11.13 36.41 16.00
N ARG A 14 10.39 37.51 15.75
CA ARG A 14 9.70 37.71 14.47
C ARG A 14 10.67 38.05 13.32
N GLU A 15 11.80 38.66 13.61
CA GLU A 15 12.79 38.99 12.61
C GLU A 15 13.63 37.77 12.21
N ARG A 16 13.92 36.85 13.13
CA ARG A 16 14.59 35.58 12.83
C ARG A 16 13.73 34.63 11.98
N LEU A 17 12.40 34.67 12.10
CA LEU A 17 11.51 33.87 11.27
C LEU A 17 11.29 34.44 9.87
N ARG A 18 11.63 35.73 9.64
CA ARG A 18 11.50 36.35 8.31
C ARG A 18 12.76 36.18 7.43
N THR A 19 13.93 35.99 8.04
CA THR A 19 15.19 35.80 7.29
C THR A 19 15.48 34.37 6.89
N ALA A 20 14.90 33.39 7.55
CA ALA A 20 15.03 31.95 7.21
C ALA A 20 14.60 31.57 5.78
N PRO A 21 13.52 32.13 5.18
CA PRO A 21 13.11 31.70 3.85
C PRO A 21 13.96 32.25 2.70
N ALA A 22 14.70 33.35 2.89
CA ALA A 22 15.48 33.95 1.83
C ALA A 22 16.78 33.16 1.54
N GLN A 23 17.47 32.69 2.57
CA GLN A 23 18.66 31.85 2.41
C GLN A 23 18.35 30.45 1.88
N LEU A 24 17.21 29.88 2.26
CA LEU A 24 16.74 28.63 1.66
C LEU A 24 16.41 28.78 0.17
N ARG A 25 15.82 29.91 -0.25
CA ARG A 25 15.52 30.16 -1.67
C ARG A 25 16.77 30.27 -2.53
N THR A 26 17.82 30.91 -2.05
CA THR A 26 19.09 31.04 -2.79
C THR A 26 19.88 29.73 -2.82
N ALA A 27 19.79 28.89 -1.81
CA ALA A 27 20.35 27.54 -1.84
C ALA A 27 19.60 26.62 -2.80
N LEU A 28 18.26 26.73 -2.87
CA LEU A 28 17.43 25.92 -3.79
C LEU A 28 17.63 26.31 -5.27
N THR A 29 18.03 27.54 -5.59
CA THR A 29 18.23 27.97 -6.99
C THR A 29 19.53 27.47 -7.61
N ARG A 30 20.49 26.99 -6.80
CA ARG A 30 21.76 26.39 -7.25
C ARG A 30 21.72 24.88 -7.40
N LEU A 31 20.62 24.23 -7.00
CA LEU A 31 20.48 22.80 -7.08
C LEU A 31 20.17 22.35 -8.52
N PRO A 32 20.79 21.26 -8.99
CA PRO A 32 20.53 20.73 -10.32
C PRO A 32 19.04 20.42 -10.50
N HIS A 33 18.56 20.53 -11.73
CA HIS A 33 17.14 20.39 -12.08
C HIS A 33 16.48 19.10 -11.55
N TRP A 34 17.24 18.02 -11.41
CA TRP A 34 16.79 16.70 -10.96
C TRP A 34 16.76 16.50 -9.44
N TRP A 35 17.20 17.50 -8.65
CA TRP A 35 17.20 17.45 -7.19
C TRP A 35 15.87 17.06 -6.51
N PRO A 36 14.68 17.47 -7.00
CA PRO A 36 13.43 17.06 -6.36
C PRO A 36 13.21 15.55 -6.36
N LEU A 37 13.70 14.84 -7.37
CA LEU A 37 13.52 13.40 -7.49
C LEU A 37 14.18 12.62 -6.32
N PRO A 38 15.49 12.73 -6.04
CA PRO A 38 16.10 12.03 -4.93
C PRO A 38 15.53 12.46 -3.57
N VAL A 39 15.12 13.71 -3.40
CA VAL A 39 14.48 14.16 -2.16
C VAL A 39 13.12 13.47 -1.97
N CYS A 40 12.29 13.41 -2.99
CA CYS A 40 11.00 12.72 -2.92
C CYS A 40 11.18 11.20 -2.69
N VAL A 41 12.16 10.58 -3.32
CA VAL A 41 12.50 9.16 -3.09
C VAL A 41 12.94 8.94 -1.65
N LEU A 42 13.84 9.76 -1.13
CA LEU A 42 14.31 9.65 0.26
C LEU A 42 13.18 9.86 1.27
N LEU A 43 12.33 10.86 1.06
CA LEU A 43 11.17 11.10 1.92
C LEU A 43 10.16 9.95 1.85
N GLY A 44 9.88 9.43 0.66
CA GLY A 44 9.02 8.27 0.48
C GLY A 44 9.59 7.02 1.13
N THR A 45 10.88 6.75 0.95
CA THR A 45 11.59 5.64 1.59
C THR A 45 11.56 5.76 3.11
N ALA A 46 11.87 6.94 3.65
CA ALA A 46 11.83 7.18 5.10
C ALA A 46 10.42 7.03 5.68
N SER A 47 9.39 7.49 4.98
CA SER A 47 7.99 7.31 5.36
C SER A 47 7.57 5.84 5.36
N GLY A 48 7.91 5.09 4.31
CA GLY A 48 7.63 3.66 4.21
C GLY A 48 8.37 2.84 5.27
N LEU A 49 9.63 3.18 5.54
CA LEU A 49 10.42 2.56 6.61
C LEU A 49 9.80 2.85 7.99
N SER A 50 9.45 4.10 8.26
CA SER A 50 8.82 4.49 9.52
C SER A 50 7.52 3.74 9.74
N TYR A 51 6.66 3.63 8.72
CA TYR A 51 5.44 2.84 8.79
C TYR A 51 5.73 1.37 9.11
N GLY A 52 6.68 0.75 8.41
CA GLY A 52 7.05 -0.65 8.62
C GLY A 52 7.61 -0.95 10.02
N LEU A 53 8.24 0.05 10.66
CA LEU A 53 8.81 -0.10 12.02
C LEU A 53 7.82 0.24 13.13
N LEU A 54 6.90 1.18 12.91
CA LEU A 54 5.97 1.67 13.93
C LEU A 54 4.64 0.93 13.94
N ALA A 55 4.22 0.33 12.82
CA ALA A 55 2.97 -0.42 12.76
C ALA A 55 3.06 -1.73 13.53
N SER A 56 2.00 -2.07 14.26
CA SER A 56 1.95 -3.28 15.08
C SER A 56 2.07 -4.54 14.21
N PRO A 57 2.93 -5.48 14.57
CA PRO A 57 3.06 -6.75 13.87
C PRO A 57 1.75 -7.53 13.93
N GLN A 58 1.36 -8.15 12.82
CA GLN A 58 0.19 -9.02 12.75
C GLN A 58 0.66 -10.45 12.47
N TYR A 59 0.10 -11.38 13.22
CA TYR A 59 0.37 -12.81 13.11
C TYR A 59 -0.87 -13.51 12.59
N GLU A 60 -0.68 -14.50 11.73
CA GLU A 60 -1.74 -15.35 11.20
C GLU A 60 -1.45 -16.81 11.53
N ALA A 61 -2.47 -17.53 11.95
CA ALA A 61 -2.41 -18.95 12.19
C ALA A 61 -3.64 -19.60 11.56
N THR A 62 -3.44 -20.75 10.89
CA THR A 62 -4.51 -21.44 10.17
C THR A 62 -4.75 -22.83 10.71
N SER A 63 -6.02 -23.15 10.97
CA SER A 63 -6.52 -24.47 11.34
C SER A 63 -7.34 -25.04 10.20
N TYR A 64 -7.33 -26.36 10.03
CA TYR A 64 -8.04 -27.04 8.96
C TYR A 64 -9.04 -28.03 9.51
N ALA A 65 -10.23 -28.08 8.89
CA ALA A 65 -11.22 -29.13 9.05
C ALA A 65 -11.57 -29.76 7.71
N MET A 66 -12.01 -31.00 7.75
CA MET A 66 -12.45 -31.76 6.57
C MET A 66 -13.88 -32.22 6.80
N ALA A 67 -14.71 -32.06 5.78
CA ALA A 67 -16.05 -32.66 5.78
C ALA A 67 -15.95 -34.12 5.33
N VAL A 68 -16.51 -35.02 6.13
CA VAL A 68 -16.54 -36.45 5.89
C VAL A 68 -17.98 -36.86 5.77
N ALA A 69 -18.36 -37.52 4.67
CA ALA A 69 -19.66 -38.09 4.45
C ALA A 69 -19.74 -39.51 5.08
N GLU A 70 -20.88 -39.86 5.63
CA GLU A 70 -21.18 -41.23 6.04
C GLU A 70 -21.48 -42.10 4.81
N GLU A 71 -21.36 -43.45 4.93
CA GLU A 71 -21.40 -44.39 3.80
C GLU A 71 -22.67 -44.35 2.96
N GLU A 72 -23.78 -43.88 3.54
CA GLU A 72 -25.10 -43.82 2.84
C GLU A 72 -25.33 -42.45 2.15
N THR A 73 -24.32 -41.56 2.13
CA THR A 73 -24.50 -40.19 1.64
C THR A 73 -24.23 -40.09 0.14
N VAL A 74 -24.96 -39.19 -0.56
CA VAL A 74 -24.81 -38.94 -1.99
C VAL A 74 -23.36 -38.56 -2.33
N PRO A 75 -22.74 -39.14 -3.40
CA PRO A 75 -21.38 -38.76 -3.84
C PRO A 75 -21.26 -37.28 -4.05
N GLY A 76 -20.19 -36.68 -3.50
CA GLY A 76 -19.94 -35.25 -3.58
C GLY A 76 -20.62 -34.39 -2.51
N ALA A 77 -21.47 -34.96 -1.66
CA ALA A 77 -22.16 -34.24 -0.59
C ALA A 77 -21.14 -33.55 0.36
N ALA A 78 -20.05 -34.24 0.72
CA ALA A 78 -18.99 -33.67 1.58
C ALA A 78 -18.43 -32.35 1.04
N LEU A 79 -18.23 -32.22 -0.27
CA LEU A 79 -17.74 -30.98 -0.91
C LEU A 79 -18.77 -29.86 -0.79
N GLY A 80 -20.05 -30.13 -1.10
CA GLY A 80 -21.12 -29.13 -1.01
C GLY A 80 -21.33 -28.63 0.42
N TYR A 81 -21.29 -29.55 1.40
CA TYR A 81 -21.40 -29.20 2.81
C TYR A 81 -20.16 -28.45 3.31
N ALA A 82 -18.94 -28.80 2.89
CA ALA A 82 -17.72 -28.03 3.21
C ALA A 82 -17.84 -26.57 2.78
N GLN A 83 -18.33 -26.34 1.56
CA GLN A 83 -18.54 -24.97 1.05
C GLN A 83 -19.62 -24.22 1.86
N SER A 84 -20.68 -24.91 2.25
CA SER A 84 -21.76 -24.33 3.05
C SER A 84 -21.28 -23.99 4.47
N TYR A 85 -20.59 -24.92 5.13
CA TYR A 85 -20.00 -24.68 6.44
C TYR A 85 -18.93 -23.59 6.41
N GLY A 86 -18.12 -23.50 5.34
CA GLY A 86 -17.13 -22.45 5.15
C GLY A 86 -17.74 -21.05 5.19
N ARG A 87 -18.96 -20.88 4.68
CA ARG A 87 -19.70 -19.60 4.76
C ARG A 87 -20.24 -19.32 6.17
N LEU A 88 -20.55 -20.39 6.93
CA LEU A 88 -21.06 -20.26 8.30
C LEU A 88 -19.97 -19.98 9.33
N VAL A 89 -18.70 -20.23 9.00
CA VAL A 89 -17.55 -19.98 9.90
C VAL A 89 -17.56 -18.54 10.45
N THR A 90 -17.82 -17.56 9.58
CA THR A 90 -17.80 -16.14 9.94
C THR A 90 -19.17 -15.62 10.40
N SER A 91 -20.17 -16.51 10.59
CA SER A 91 -21.49 -16.11 11.08
C SER A 91 -21.43 -15.73 12.57
N ASP A 92 -22.31 -14.81 12.97
CA ASP A 92 -22.41 -14.37 14.37
C ASP A 92 -22.69 -15.51 15.34
N ALA A 93 -23.46 -16.50 14.93
CA ALA A 93 -23.76 -17.68 15.73
C ALA A 93 -22.48 -18.47 16.03
N THR A 94 -21.67 -18.75 15.01
CA THR A 94 -20.38 -19.47 15.17
C THR A 94 -19.41 -18.66 16.00
N LEU A 95 -19.25 -17.35 15.71
CA LEU A 95 -18.32 -16.48 16.43
C LEU A 95 -18.75 -16.28 17.90
N SER A 96 -20.05 -16.25 18.20
CA SER A 96 -20.53 -16.16 19.59
C SER A 96 -20.23 -17.42 20.38
N TYR A 97 -20.27 -18.59 19.72
CA TYR A 97 -19.87 -19.84 20.36
C TYR A 97 -18.35 -19.89 20.60
N ALA A 98 -17.57 -19.41 19.64
CA ALA A 98 -16.11 -19.40 19.72
C ALA A 98 -15.54 -18.35 20.70
N GLN A 99 -16.27 -17.28 21.01
CA GLN A 99 -15.75 -16.12 21.75
C GLN A 99 -15.14 -16.47 23.11
N GLY A 100 -15.72 -17.44 23.82
CA GLY A 100 -15.21 -17.88 25.13
C GLY A 100 -13.82 -18.50 25.05
N ALA A 101 -13.65 -19.43 24.10
CA ALA A 101 -12.38 -20.13 23.89
C ALA A 101 -11.34 -19.24 23.19
N ALA A 102 -11.79 -18.40 22.25
CA ALA A 102 -10.92 -17.42 21.61
C ALA A 102 -10.50 -16.29 22.56
N GLY A 103 -11.26 -16.02 23.62
CA GLY A 103 -11.01 -14.92 24.56
C GLY A 103 -11.10 -13.54 23.90
N GLU A 104 -11.94 -13.41 22.87
CA GLU A 104 -12.22 -12.18 22.12
C GLU A 104 -13.71 -12.01 21.89
N PRO A 105 -14.25 -10.77 21.94
CA PRO A 105 -15.65 -10.54 21.65
C PRO A 105 -15.95 -10.77 20.17
N VAL A 106 -17.20 -11.16 19.84
CA VAL A 106 -17.66 -11.42 18.47
C VAL A 106 -17.30 -10.28 17.50
N ARG A 107 -17.40 -9.05 17.96
CA ARG A 107 -17.08 -7.86 17.13
C ARG A 107 -15.62 -7.84 16.68
N ALA A 108 -14.69 -8.24 17.54
CA ALA A 108 -13.27 -8.35 17.19
C ALA A 108 -13.03 -9.55 16.28
N LEU A 109 -13.61 -10.72 16.61
CA LEU A 109 -13.48 -11.92 15.82
C LEU A 109 -13.91 -11.75 14.36
N ARG A 110 -14.92 -10.93 14.08
CA ARG A 110 -15.36 -10.64 12.71
C ARG A 110 -14.25 -10.08 11.80
N SER A 111 -13.36 -9.28 12.35
CA SER A 111 -12.24 -8.70 11.61
C SER A 111 -10.98 -9.56 11.64
N GLN A 112 -10.91 -10.47 12.61
CA GLN A 112 -9.73 -11.31 12.89
C GLN A 112 -9.84 -12.70 12.28
N VAL A 113 -11.04 -13.11 11.81
CA VAL A 113 -11.28 -14.47 11.30
C VAL A 113 -11.55 -14.43 9.80
N ARG A 114 -10.84 -15.26 9.06
CA ARG A 114 -11.10 -15.56 7.65
C ARG A 114 -11.34 -17.04 7.47
N SER A 115 -12.24 -17.38 6.54
CA SER A 115 -12.51 -18.74 6.13
C SER A 115 -12.35 -18.88 4.65
N GLU A 116 -11.69 -19.95 4.24
CA GLU A 116 -11.52 -20.31 2.84
C GLU A 116 -11.88 -21.80 2.65
N THR A 117 -12.44 -22.12 1.50
CA THR A 117 -12.77 -23.49 1.11
C THR A 117 -12.13 -23.81 -0.20
N SER A 118 -11.66 -25.05 -0.36
CA SER A 118 -11.14 -25.54 -1.63
C SER A 118 -12.30 -25.91 -2.57
N PRO A 119 -12.24 -25.53 -3.85
CA PRO A 119 -13.25 -25.96 -4.84
C PRO A 119 -13.20 -27.46 -5.13
N ASP A 120 -12.03 -28.10 -4.97
CA ASP A 120 -11.79 -29.50 -5.36
C ASP A 120 -11.62 -30.45 -4.17
N SER A 121 -11.69 -29.93 -2.94
CA SER A 121 -11.47 -30.69 -1.71
C SER A 121 -12.48 -30.30 -0.65
N PRO A 122 -13.03 -31.28 0.12
CA PRO A 122 -13.97 -31.01 1.20
C PRO A 122 -13.27 -30.43 2.43
N MET A 123 -12.28 -29.56 2.24
CA MET A 123 -11.51 -28.91 3.30
C MET A 123 -11.96 -27.47 3.52
N ILE A 124 -11.97 -27.08 4.78
CA ILE A 124 -12.21 -25.71 5.23
C ILE A 124 -10.96 -25.26 6.00
N SER A 125 -10.40 -24.14 5.60
CA SER A 125 -9.37 -23.45 6.38
C SER A 125 -9.98 -22.30 7.16
N VAL A 126 -9.54 -22.15 8.40
CA VAL A 126 -9.88 -21.01 9.27
C VAL A 126 -8.62 -20.35 9.72
N THR A 127 -8.44 -19.11 9.33
CA THR A 127 -7.28 -18.29 9.69
C THR A 127 -7.68 -17.26 10.73
N GLY A 128 -6.97 -17.26 11.84
CA GLY A 128 -7.07 -16.26 12.89
C GLY A 128 -5.91 -15.28 12.82
N THR A 129 -6.23 -13.99 12.91
CA THR A 129 -5.24 -12.89 12.89
C THR A 129 -5.20 -12.16 14.22
N SER A 130 -4.02 -11.86 14.75
CA SER A 130 -3.85 -11.11 16.01
C SER A 130 -2.47 -10.44 16.05
N ASP A 131 -2.33 -9.44 16.95
CA ASP A 131 -1.05 -8.83 17.30
C ASP A 131 -0.14 -9.75 18.12
N ARG A 132 -0.70 -10.85 18.66
CA ARG A 132 0.02 -11.86 19.45
C ARG A 132 -0.04 -13.23 18.78
N PRO A 133 1.11 -13.89 18.55
CA PRO A 133 1.18 -15.13 17.78
C PRO A 133 0.37 -16.28 18.41
N GLY A 134 0.40 -16.43 19.75
CA GLY A 134 -0.42 -17.44 20.43
C GLY A 134 -1.91 -17.20 20.29
N LYS A 135 -2.33 -15.93 20.36
CA LYS A 135 -3.72 -15.52 20.21
C LYS A 135 -4.28 -15.80 18.81
N ALA A 136 -3.47 -15.58 17.76
CA ALA A 136 -3.87 -15.93 16.39
C ALA A 136 -4.20 -17.42 16.26
N ALA A 137 -3.38 -18.29 16.87
CA ALA A 137 -3.64 -19.73 16.90
C ALA A 137 -4.88 -20.09 17.73
N ASP A 138 -5.06 -19.47 18.89
CA ASP A 138 -6.22 -19.70 19.75
C ASP A 138 -7.52 -19.32 19.06
N ILE A 139 -7.54 -18.18 18.35
CA ILE A 139 -8.70 -17.73 17.54
C ILE A 139 -9.04 -18.75 16.46
N ALA A 140 -8.06 -19.17 15.66
CA ALA A 140 -8.29 -20.15 14.59
C ALA A 140 -8.81 -21.47 15.13
N ASN A 141 -8.23 -21.97 16.22
CA ASN A 141 -8.62 -23.24 16.84
C ASN A 141 -9.99 -23.16 17.51
N ALA A 142 -10.32 -22.04 18.16
CA ALA A 142 -11.62 -21.86 18.80
C ALA A 142 -12.76 -21.81 17.76
N VAL A 143 -12.53 -21.10 16.65
CA VAL A 143 -13.56 -20.97 15.61
C VAL A 143 -13.76 -22.29 14.85
N ILE A 144 -12.68 -23.00 14.50
CA ILE A 144 -12.83 -24.32 13.85
C ILE A 144 -13.55 -25.30 14.73
N GLU A 145 -13.29 -25.28 16.05
CA GLU A 145 -13.99 -26.13 17.02
C GLU A 145 -15.48 -25.79 17.08
N ALA A 146 -15.83 -24.52 17.10
CA ALA A 146 -17.22 -24.06 17.08
C ALA A 146 -17.99 -24.58 15.86
N VAL A 147 -17.36 -24.57 14.68
CA VAL A 147 -17.96 -25.09 13.46
C VAL A 147 -18.11 -26.62 13.52
N ILE A 148 -17.09 -27.33 14.04
CA ILE A 148 -17.14 -28.80 14.18
C ILE A 148 -18.29 -29.22 15.13
N VAL A 149 -18.40 -28.57 16.27
CA VAL A 149 -19.50 -28.83 17.23
C VAL A 149 -20.84 -28.53 16.59
N SER A 150 -20.98 -27.41 15.88
CA SER A 150 -22.21 -27.05 15.18
C SER A 150 -22.58 -28.08 14.10
N SER A 151 -21.58 -28.57 13.33
CA SER A 151 -21.81 -29.61 12.33
C SER A 151 -22.29 -30.95 12.93
N GLY A 152 -21.74 -31.28 14.12
CA GLY A 152 -22.11 -32.49 14.86
C GLY A 152 -23.59 -32.54 15.25
N HIS A 153 -24.20 -31.37 15.54
CA HIS A 153 -25.63 -31.34 15.91
C HIS A 153 -26.56 -31.69 14.73
N VAL A 154 -26.13 -31.41 13.49
CA VAL A 154 -26.93 -31.67 12.29
C VAL A 154 -26.42 -32.86 11.45
N SER A 155 -25.38 -33.56 11.90
CA SER A 155 -24.74 -34.64 11.14
C SER A 155 -25.66 -35.81 10.90
N LYS A 156 -26.59 -36.10 11.82
CA LYS A 156 -27.59 -37.16 11.67
C LYS A 156 -28.58 -36.89 10.54
N ASP A 157 -28.89 -35.63 10.28
CA ASP A 157 -29.82 -35.20 9.26
C ASP A 157 -29.14 -35.00 7.89
N THR A 158 -27.88 -34.65 7.90
CA THR A 158 -27.11 -34.32 6.69
C THR A 158 -26.24 -35.47 6.19
N GLY A 159 -25.95 -36.48 7.01
CA GLY A 159 -25.00 -37.54 6.71
C GLY A 159 -23.54 -37.03 6.57
N VAL A 160 -23.26 -35.80 6.95
CA VAL A 160 -21.90 -35.18 6.84
C VAL A 160 -21.49 -34.54 8.15
N LYS A 161 -20.30 -34.85 8.60
CA LYS A 161 -19.68 -34.24 9.78
C LYS A 161 -18.34 -33.60 9.47
N LEU A 162 -18.00 -32.56 10.19
CA LEU A 162 -16.67 -32.00 10.14
C LEU A 162 -15.73 -32.67 11.15
N ILE A 163 -14.56 -33.01 10.70
CA ILE A 163 -13.49 -33.49 11.57
C ILE A 163 -12.33 -32.52 11.53
N LYS A 164 -11.67 -32.30 12.65
CA LYS A 164 -10.46 -31.49 12.73
C LYS A 164 -9.32 -32.23 12.04
N PHE A 165 -8.71 -31.60 11.05
CA PHE A 165 -7.58 -32.18 10.33
C PHE A 165 -6.25 -31.69 10.89
N THR A 166 -6.11 -30.37 11.13
CA THR A 166 -4.88 -29.80 11.68
C THR A 166 -5.20 -28.64 12.62
N HIS A 167 -4.50 -28.61 13.75
CA HIS A 167 -4.51 -27.48 14.67
C HIS A 167 -3.66 -26.32 14.15
N ALA A 168 -4.12 -25.10 14.33
CA ALA A 168 -3.31 -23.92 14.14
C ALA A 168 -2.18 -23.90 15.17
N MET A 169 -0.96 -23.73 14.71
CA MET A 169 0.24 -23.60 15.54
C MET A 169 0.60 -22.12 15.69
N LYS A 170 1.26 -21.78 16.79
CA LYS A 170 1.78 -20.44 17.02
C LYS A 170 2.76 -20.09 15.91
N PRO A 171 2.55 -19.01 15.14
CA PRO A 171 3.48 -18.57 14.10
C PRO A 171 4.73 -17.93 14.73
N ASP A 172 5.88 -18.18 14.09
CA ASP A 172 7.17 -17.64 14.55
C ASP A 172 7.44 -16.24 13.99
N GLN A 173 6.79 -15.88 12.88
CA GLN A 173 7.02 -14.61 12.17
C GLN A 173 5.71 -13.87 11.91
N PRO A 174 5.71 -12.53 11.99
CA PRO A 174 4.56 -11.73 11.60
C PRO A 174 4.39 -11.73 10.07
N VAL A 175 3.15 -11.68 9.61
CA VAL A 175 2.82 -11.60 8.18
C VAL A 175 2.77 -10.16 7.67
N SER A 176 2.54 -9.21 8.56
CA SER A 176 2.54 -7.78 8.19
C SER A 176 2.80 -6.89 9.43
N PRO A 177 3.25 -5.62 9.21
CA PRO A 177 3.80 -5.11 7.98
C PRO A 177 5.20 -5.65 7.69
N SER A 178 5.53 -5.88 6.43
CA SER A 178 6.91 -6.20 6.05
C SER A 178 7.70 -4.90 5.81
N VAL A 179 8.74 -4.66 6.59
CA VAL A 179 9.61 -3.48 6.47
C VAL A 179 10.19 -3.33 5.04
N PRO A 180 10.69 -4.40 4.40
CA PRO A 180 11.19 -4.29 3.03
C PRO A 180 10.13 -3.86 2.02
N LEU A 181 8.91 -4.39 2.14
CA LEU A 181 7.81 -4.03 1.24
C LEU A 181 7.37 -2.58 1.46
N GLY A 182 7.23 -2.15 2.71
CA GLY A 182 6.89 -0.77 3.06
C GLY A 182 7.90 0.23 2.50
N THR A 183 9.19 -0.03 2.65
CA THR A 183 10.27 0.80 2.08
C THR A 183 10.25 0.83 0.56
N ALA A 184 10.05 -0.31 -0.11
CA ALA A 184 9.99 -0.38 -1.56
C ALA A 184 8.80 0.41 -2.13
N VAL A 185 7.60 0.24 -1.53
CA VAL A 185 6.40 0.99 -1.92
C VAL A 185 6.58 2.49 -1.66
N GLY A 186 7.15 2.87 -0.51
CA GLY A 186 7.45 4.26 -0.19
C GLY A 186 8.43 4.89 -1.18
N ALA A 187 9.50 4.17 -1.55
CA ALA A 187 10.48 4.62 -2.54
C ALA A 187 9.84 4.80 -3.94
N ALA A 188 9.01 3.84 -4.36
CA ALA A 188 8.29 3.90 -5.64
C ALA A 188 7.31 5.08 -5.69
N ALA A 189 6.51 5.27 -4.65
CA ALA A 189 5.58 6.40 -4.54
C ALA A 189 6.33 7.74 -4.53
N GLY A 190 7.43 7.84 -3.78
CA GLY A 190 8.31 9.01 -3.77
C GLY A 190 8.92 9.29 -5.14
N GLY A 191 9.35 8.25 -5.85
CA GLY A 191 9.87 8.35 -7.23
C GLY A 191 8.83 8.87 -8.22
N LEU A 192 7.60 8.36 -8.15
CA LEU A 192 6.49 8.83 -8.98
C LEU A 192 6.16 10.29 -8.72
N LEU A 193 6.05 10.70 -7.46
CA LEU A 193 5.81 12.09 -7.07
C LEU A 193 6.95 13.01 -7.53
N GLY A 194 8.20 12.58 -7.32
CA GLY A 194 9.38 13.33 -7.77
C GLY A 194 9.43 13.47 -9.29
N GLY A 195 9.10 12.41 -10.03
CA GLY A 195 8.99 12.42 -11.49
C GLY A 195 7.88 13.35 -11.98
N LEU A 196 6.71 13.33 -11.33
CA LEU A 196 5.61 14.23 -11.65
C LEU A 196 5.98 15.70 -11.42
N VAL A 197 6.65 16.01 -10.30
CA VAL A 197 7.17 17.36 -10.02
C VAL A 197 8.15 17.82 -11.10
N LEU A 198 9.02 16.92 -11.59
CA LEU A 198 9.93 17.23 -12.69
C LEU A 198 9.21 17.47 -14.02
N LEU A 199 8.13 16.74 -14.28
CA LEU A 199 7.34 16.85 -15.49
C LEU A 199 6.56 18.18 -15.54
N VAL A 200 5.95 18.57 -14.41
CA VAL A 200 5.16 19.80 -14.29
C VAL A 200 6.03 21.05 -14.21
N ARG A 201 7.30 20.91 -13.77
CA ARG A 201 8.20 22.04 -13.65
C ARG A 201 8.59 22.55 -15.04
N PRO A 202 8.24 23.80 -15.42
CA PRO A 202 8.53 24.31 -16.76
C PRO A 202 10.05 24.28 -16.97
N ARG A 203 10.48 23.54 -17.98
CA ARG A 203 11.84 23.63 -18.47
C ARG A 203 12.01 25.08 -18.92
N ARG A 204 12.87 25.84 -18.25
CA ARG A 204 13.40 27.06 -18.82
C ARG A 204 14.23 26.62 -20.02
N ALA A 205 13.54 26.41 -21.13
CA ALA A 205 14.17 26.08 -22.39
C ALA A 205 15.05 27.22 -22.80
N GLY A 206 16.33 26.99 -22.86
CA GLY A 206 17.24 27.76 -23.70
C GLY A 206 16.95 27.46 -25.18
N TRP A 207 15.74 27.77 -25.62
CA TRP A 207 15.32 27.68 -27.04
C TRP A 207 15.54 29.01 -27.75
N SER A 208 16.70 29.68 -27.52
CA SER A 208 17.07 30.91 -28.22
C SER A 208 18.04 30.67 -29.37
N VAL A 209 18.22 29.46 -29.86
CA VAL A 209 19.21 29.18 -30.93
C VAL A 209 18.59 28.78 -32.26
N LEU A 210 17.28 28.69 -32.43
CA LEU A 210 16.68 28.28 -33.71
C LEU A 210 15.65 29.28 -34.29
N ALA A 211 15.78 30.56 -34.00
CA ALA A 211 14.98 31.60 -34.68
C ALA A 211 15.86 32.70 -35.27
N GLN A 212 17.01 32.37 -35.84
CA GLN A 212 17.69 33.23 -36.77
C GLN A 212 17.30 32.79 -38.17
N VAL A 213 16.08 33.17 -38.56
CA VAL A 213 15.67 33.17 -39.97
C VAL A 213 16.59 34.17 -40.68
N PRO A 214 17.38 33.74 -41.67
CA PRO A 214 18.10 34.71 -42.50
C PRO A 214 17.06 35.60 -43.19
N GLY A 215 17.16 36.91 -42.91
CA GLY A 215 16.34 37.90 -43.61
C GLY A 215 16.56 37.83 -45.13
N PRO A 216 15.58 38.22 -45.95
CA PRO A 216 15.74 38.25 -47.39
C PRO A 216 16.90 39.18 -47.72
N THR A 217 17.90 38.64 -48.42
CA THR A 217 18.94 39.43 -49.07
C THR A 217 18.28 40.34 -50.11
N THR A 218 18.31 41.64 -49.87
CA THR A 218 18.01 42.66 -50.85
C THR A 218 18.90 42.44 -52.08
N ALA A 219 18.30 42.11 -53.19
CA ALA A 219 18.99 42.10 -54.50
C ALA A 219 19.48 43.51 -54.77
N GLU A 220 20.79 43.70 -54.83
CA GLU A 220 21.37 44.91 -55.39
C GLU A 220 21.11 45.00 -56.86
N ASP A 221 20.46 46.08 -57.19
CA ASP A 221 20.11 46.50 -58.54
C ASP A 221 21.41 46.91 -59.29
N HIS A 222 21.89 46.06 -60.17
CA HIS A 222 22.95 46.39 -61.06
C HIS A 222 22.31 46.98 -62.34
N THR A 223 22.10 48.31 -62.34
CA THR A 223 21.94 49.08 -63.58
C THR A 223 23.28 49.06 -64.32
N SER A 224 23.38 48.22 -65.32
CA SER A 224 24.47 48.25 -66.27
C SER A 224 24.22 49.36 -67.34
N THR A 225 25.11 50.26 -67.33
CA THR A 225 25.32 51.29 -68.37
C THR A 225 25.66 50.61 -69.70
N THR A 226 24.86 50.94 -70.71
CA THR A 226 25.10 50.76 -72.09
C THR A 226 26.45 51.39 -72.47
N ASP A 227 27.28 50.71 -73.22
CA ASP A 227 28.14 51.35 -74.21
C ASP A 227 28.28 50.48 -75.43
N ASP A 228 27.96 51.19 -76.52
CA ASP A 228 28.06 50.82 -77.94
C ASP A 228 29.49 50.52 -78.34
N ARG A 229 29.67 49.67 -79.23
CA ARG A 229 30.47 49.75 -80.45
C ARG A 229 30.74 48.38 -81.03
N GLU A 230 30.07 48.15 -82.11
CA GLU A 230 30.50 48.34 -83.56
C GLU A 230 31.43 47.24 -84.07
N LEU A 231 30.90 46.69 -85.18
CA LEU A 231 31.53 46.34 -86.49
C LEU A 231 32.20 44.96 -86.66
N VAL A 232 31.61 44.32 -87.66
CA VAL A 232 32.21 43.75 -88.91
C VAL A 232 32.96 42.40 -88.81
N ARG A 233 32.43 41.38 -89.29
CA ARG A 233 32.53 40.67 -90.58
C ARG A 233 31.90 39.30 -90.51
#